data_8daecd5270ebae8bab488cb981b7c18f
#
_entry.id   8daecd5270ebae8bab488cb981b7c18f
#
_cell.length_a   1.000
_cell.length_b   1.000
_cell.length_c   1.000
_cell.angle_alpha   90.00
_cell.angle_beta   90.00
_cell.angle_gamma   90.00
#
_symmetry.space_group_name_H-M   'P 1'
#
loop_
_entity.id
_entity.type
_entity.pdbx_description
1 polymer ?
#
loop_
_entity_poly.entity_id
_entity_poly.type
_entity_poly.pdbx_seq_one_letter_code
_entity_poly.pdbx_strand_id
1 'polypeptide(L)'
;MNSRCIYFVEGECEKQLINALKASPGMLIPGKVKVYNVKQDLIPKSQMLAIQPKTKVALVFDTDVEDRKALDKNIELLRKYCSDVIVINMMQVLNFEDEIIKSTDVSKAQDLTRSRSVSNFKSDFCRMKVKECRSLLERHQFDVEKIWASNPPSAFEDLEQGASRIISVTTK
;
A
#
# COMPACT_ATOMS: atom_id res chain seq x y z
N MET A 1 20.96 6.58 8.20
CA MET A 1 20.22 7.50 7.30
C MET A 1 18.77 7.10 7.29
N ASN A 2 17.83 7.96 7.72
CA ASN A 2 16.41 7.65 7.62
C ASN A 2 16.01 7.59 6.14
N SER A 3 15.68 6.40 5.66
CA SER A 3 15.17 6.21 4.29
C SER A 3 13.87 7.00 4.13
N ARG A 4 13.86 7.99 3.25
CA ARG A 4 12.64 8.73 2.92
C ARG A 4 11.73 7.82 2.10
N CYS A 5 10.45 7.76 2.46
CA CYS A 5 9.45 7.01 1.70
C CYS A 5 8.24 7.89 1.36
N ILE A 6 7.68 7.68 0.17
CA ILE A 6 6.39 8.24 -0.24
C ILE A 6 5.54 7.08 -0.71
N TYR A 7 4.34 6.96 -0.15
CA TYR A 7 3.35 5.98 -0.54
C TYR A 7 2.28 6.67 -1.38
N PHE A 8 2.09 6.25 -2.61
CA PHE A 8 0.92 6.56 -3.42
C PHE A 8 -0.04 5.40 -3.29
N VAL A 9 -1.25 5.66 -2.83
CA VAL A 9 -2.25 4.65 -2.51
C VAL A 9 -3.55 4.95 -3.26
N GLU A 10 -4.28 3.93 -3.63
CA GLU A 10 -5.47 4.05 -4.47
C GLU A 10 -6.62 4.75 -3.74
N GLY A 11 -6.78 4.49 -2.43
CA GLY A 11 -7.90 5.03 -1.66
C GLY A 11 -7.58 5.32 -0.18
N GLU A 12 -8.61 5.76 0.52
CA GLU A 12 -8.51 6.12 1.95
C GLU A 12 -8.32 4.90 2.84
N CYS A 13 -8.76 3.69 2.42
CA CYS A 13 -8.57 2.47 3.20
C CYS A 13 -7.10 2.06 3.24
N GLU A 14 -6.41 2.08 2.09
CA GLU A 14 -4.97 1.83 2.02
C GLU A 14 -4.20 2.88 2.81
N LYS A 15 -4.59 4.15 2.71
CA LYS A 15 -3.99 5.23 3.49
C LYS A 15 -4.13 4.98 5.00
N GLN A 16 -5.31 4.56 5.45
CA GLN A 16 -5.57 4.24 6.85
C GLN A 16 -4.71 3.08 7.32
N LEU A 17 -4.67 1.99 6.56
CA LEU A 17 -3.84 0.83 6.85
C LEU A 17 -2.36 1.21 6.95
N ILE A 18 -1.80 1.88 5.93
CA ILE A 18 -0.39 2.28 5.92
C ILE A 18 -0.06 3.22 7.07
N ASN A 19 -0.96 4.14 7.44
CA ASN A 19 -0.75 5.01 8.60
C ASN A 19 -0.74 4.21 9.92
N ALA A 20 -1.60 3.20 10.05
CA ALA A 20 -1.60 2.30 11.21
C ALA A 20 -0.30 1.49 11.29
N LEU A 21 0.16 0.92 10.17
CA LEU A 21 1.37 0.10 10.12
C LEU A 21 2.65 0.94 10.34
N LYS A 22 2.74 2.15 9.79
CA LYS A 22 3.87 3.06 10.06
C LYS A 22 3.96 3.48 11.53
N ALA A 23 2.82 3.58 12.20
CA ALA A 23 2.78 3.92 13.62
C ALA A 23 3.12 2.72 14.53
N SER A 24 3.21 1.52 13.97
CA SER A 24 3.59 0.29 14.66
C SER A 24 5.09 0.04 14.47
N PRO A 25 5.88 -0.08 15.56
CA PRO A 25 7.32 -0.33 15.44
C PRO A 25 7.61 -1.58 14.63
N GLY A 26 8.55 -1.48 13.70
CA GLY A 26 9.02 -2.64 12.91
C GLY A 26 8.11 -3.10 11.78
N MET A 27 6.97 -2.44 11.50
CA MET A 27 6.08 -2.89 10.41
C MET A 27 6.41 -2.24 9.07
N LEU A 28 6.32 -0.92 8.95
CA LEU A 28 6.63 -0.22 7.69
C LEU A 28 7.60 0.93 7.90
N ILE A 29 8.38 1.22 6.86
CA ILE A 29 9.26 2.40 6.83
C ILE A 29 8.40 3.67 6.94
N PRO A 30 8.74 4.62 7.83
CA PRO A 30 8.06 5.90 7.94
C PRO A 30 8.08 6.69 6.63
N GLY A 31 6.97 7.33 6.28
CA GLY A 31 6.89 8.12 5.04
C GLY A 31 5.58 8.90 4.89
N LYS A 32 5.50 9.73 3.85
CA LYS A 32 4.27 10.44 3.50
C LYS A 32 3.33 9.51 2.74
N VAL A 33 2.03 9.58 3.02
CA VAL A 33 1.00 8.86 2.26
C VAL A 33 0.19 9.86 1.45
N LYS A 34 0.00 9.58 0.18
CA LYS A 34 -0.80 10.36 -0.76
C LYS A 34 -1.85 9.46 -1.39
N VAL A 35 -3.12 9.82 -1.27
CA VAL A 35 -4.19 9.15 -2.02
C VAL A 35 -4.11 9.62 -3.46
N TYR A 36 -3.79 8.69 -4.35
CA TYR A 36 -3.65 8.94 -5.78
C TYR A 36 -3.70 7.62 -6.55
N ASN A 37 -4.74 7.43 -7.37
CA ASN A 37 -4.89 6.20 -8.13
C ASN A 37 -3.92 6.18 -9.32
N VAL A 38 -2.74 5.60 -9.09
CA VAL A 38 -1.65 5.53 -10.08
C VAL A 38 -1.97 4.65 -11.30
N LYS A 39 -3.01 3.82 -11.23
CA LYS A 39 -3.49 3.02 -12.38
C LYS A 39 -4.40 3.82 -13.30
N GLN A 40 -5.06 4.85 -12.79
CA GLN A 40 -6.02 5.68 -13.54
C GLN A 40 -5.44 7.01 -13.97
N ASP A 41 -4.62 7.62 -13.10
CA ASP A 41 -4.16 8.99 -13.27
C ASP A 41 -2.63 9.09 -13.32
N LEU A 42 -2.14 10.08 -14.07
CA LEU A 42 -0.70 10.39 -14.11
C LEU A 42 -0.33 11.33 -12.96
N ILE A 43 0.65 10.93 -12.17
CA ILE A 43 1.22 11.80 -11.11
C ILE A 43 1.70 13.11 -11.74
N PRO A 44 1.27 14.27 -11.24
CA PRO A 44 1.68 15.55 -11.80
C PRO A 44 3.21 15.72 -11.77
N LYS A 45 3.77 16.23 -12.86
CA LYS A 45 5.22 16.46 -12.99
C LYS A 45 5.78 17.29 -11.84
N SER A 46 5.05 18.31 -11.37
CA SER A 46 5.43 19.13 -10.23
C SER A 46 5.59 18.33 -8.94
N GLN A 47 4.76 17.30 -8.74
CA GLN A 47 4.88 16.39 -7.58
C GLN A 47 6.10 15.48 -7.71
N MET A 48 6.40 15.00 -8.93
CA MET A 48 7.59 14.17 -9.18
C MET A 48 8.87 14.98 -8.94
N LEU A 49 8.95 16.20 -9.45
CA LEU A 49 10.13 17.09 -9.28
C LEU A 49 10.38 17.49 -7.82
N ALA A 50 9.37 17.41 -6.96
CA ALA A 50 9.50 17.66 -5.52
C ALA A 50 10.03 16.44 -4.74
N ILE A 51 10.17 15.27 -5.39
CA ILE A 51 10.71 14.06 -4.76
C ILE A 51 12.22 14.18 -4.62
N GLN A 52 12.70 14.07 -3.40
CA GLN A 52 14.13 14.17 -3.11
C GLN A 52 14.89 12.93 -3.63
N PRO A 53 16.15 13.06 -4.02
CA PRO A 53 16.99 11.92 -4.41
C PRO A 53 16.99 10.81 -3.35
N LYS A 54 17.16 9.56 -3.79
CA LYS A 54 17.21 8.35 -2.94
C LYS A 54 15.93 8.10 -2.13
N THR A 55 14.80 8.71 -2.54
CA THR A 55 13.50 8.42 -1.96
C THR A 55 12.97 7.09 -2.48
N LYS A 56 12.43 6.25 -1.57
CA LYS A 56 11.62 5.10 -1.94
C LYS A 56 10.21 5.59 -2.29
N VAL A 57 9.72 5.26 -3.48
CA VAL A 57 8.36 5.58 -3.92
C VAL A 57 7.59 4.28 -4.04
N ALA A 58 6.68 4.06 -3.10
CA ALA A 58 5.81 2.90 -3.05
C ALA A 58 4.51 3.20 -3.80
N LEU A 59 4.19 2.39 -4.79
CA LEU A 59 2.95 2.42 -5.55
C LEU A 59 2.08 1.27 -5.07
N VAL A 60 0.99 1.58 -4.36
CA VAL A 60 0.04 0.60 -3.81
C VAL A 60 -1.20 0.61 -4.68
N PHE A 61 -1.52 -0.52 -5.30
CA PHE A 61 -2.60 -0.62 -6.27
C PHE A 61 -3.20 -2.02 -6.35
N ASP A 62 -4.49 -2.08 -6.70
CA ASP A 62 -5.24 -3.31 -6.93
C ASP A 62 -4.90 -3.94 -8.29
N THR A 63 -4.98 -5.26 -8.39
CA THR A 63 -4.71 -6.01 -9.64
C THR A 63 -5.96 -6.62 -10.26
N ASP A 64 -7.14 -6.28 -9.77
CA ASP A 64 -8.44 -6.75 -10.26
C ASP A 64 -8.79 -6.25 -11.68
N VAL A 65 -8.19 -5.13 -12.10
CA VAL A 65 -8.30 -4.58 -13.45
C VAL A 65 -6.94 -4.62 -14.14
N GLU A 66 -6.86 -5.25 -15.31
CA GLU A 66 -5.58 -5.47 -16.02
C GLU A 66 -5.02 -4.22 -16.72
N ASP A 67 -5.84 -3.17 -16.95
CA ASP A 67 -5.36 -1.93 -17.57
C ASP A 67 -4.37 -1.23 -16.64
N ARG A 68 -3.13 -1.12 -17.11
CA ARG A 68 -1.99 -0.56 -16.38
C ARG A 68 -1.24 0.55 -17.14
N LYS A 69 -1.84 1.10 -18.20
CA LYS A 69 -1.20 2.12 -19.03
C LYS A 69 -0.72 3.33 -18.24
N ALA A 70 -1.57 3.85 -17.34
CA ALA A 70 -1.20 4.96 -16.48
C ALA A 70 -0.12 4.58 -15.46
N LEU A 71 -0.20 3.36 -14.88
CA LEU A 71 0.81 2.83 -13.97
C LEU A 71 2.19 2.75 -14.64
N ASP A 72 2.27 2.13 -15.82
CA ASP A 72 3.53 2.00 -16.57
C ASP A 72 4.11 3.36 -16.89
N LYS A 73 3.26 4.31 -17.29
CA LYS A 73 3.69 5.68 -17.58
C LYS A 73 4.16 6.41 -16.31
N ASN A 74 3.51 6.22 -15.18
CA ASN A 74 3.96 6.77 -13.90
C ASN A 74 5.33 6.23 -13.50
N ILE A 75 5.58 4.93 -13.66
CA ILE A 75 6.89 4.30 -13.39
C ILE A 75 7.97 4.88 -14.28
N GLU A 76 7.71 5.00 -15.61
CA GLU A 76 8.63 5.63 -16.56
C GLU A 76 8.97 7.07 -16.16
N LEU A 77 7.93 7.87 -15.87
CA LEU A 77 8.09 9.29 -15.55
C LEU A 77 8.81 9.51 -14.21
N LEU A 78 8.52 8.69 -13.20
CA LEU A 78 9.23 8.71 -11.91
C LEU A 78 10.73 8.47 -12.13
N ARG A 79 11.09 7.44 -12.90
CA ARG A 79 12.51 7.15 -13.23
C ARG A 79 13.16 8.25 -14.04
N LYS A 80 12.40 8.93 -14.90
CA LYS A 80 12.90 10.03 -15.74
C LYS A 80 13.12 11.34 -14.97
N TYR A 81 12.19 11.69 -14.06
CA TYR A 81 12.20 13.01 -13.42
C TYR A 81 12.76 13.02 -12.00
N CYS A 82 12.85 11.85 -11.34
CA CYS A 82 13.34 11.76 -9.98
C CYS A 82 14.73 11.12 -9.95
N SER A 83 15.72 11.87 -9.52
CA SER A 83 17.10 11.37 -9.42
C SER A 83 17.23 10.28 -8.37
N ASP A 84 17.82 9.14 -8.73
CA ASP A 84 18.07 8.00 -7.83
C ASP A 84 16.81 7.47 -7.09
N VAL A 85 15.62 7.63 -7.69
CA VAL A 85 14.39 7.10 -7.10
C VAL A 85 14.37 5.57 -7.10
N ILE A 86 13.87 4.98 -6.02
CA ILE A 86 13.62 3.55 -5.93
C ILE A 86 12.10 3.35 -6.00
N VAL A 87 11.60 2.97 -7.18
CA VAL A 87 10.18 2.65 -7.35
C VAL A 87 9.92 1.24 -6.84
N ILE A 88 8.89 1.09 -6.01
CA ILE A 88 8.51 -0.16 -5.35
C ILE A 88 7.02 -0.39 -5.61
N ASN A 89 6.69 -1.47 -6.31
CA ASN A 89 5.31 -1.87 -6.52
C ASN A 89 4.84 -2.67 -5.30
N MET A 90 3.69 -2.30 -4.77
CA MET A 90 2.99 -3.00 -3.70
C MET A 90 1.61 -3.42 -4.24
N MET A 91 1.60 -4.57 -4.89
CA MET A 91 0.41 -5.08 -5.57
C MET A 91 -0.54 -5.75 -4.57
N GLN A 92 -1.77 -5.29 -4.54
CA GLN A 92 -2.88 -5.92 -3.85
C GLN A 92 -3.47 -6.96 -4.80
N VAL A 93 -3.22 -8.23 -4.54
CA VAL A 93 -3.67 -9.33 -5.42
C VAL A 93 -5.10 -9.68 -5.08
N LEU A 94 -5.83 -9.42 -5.93
CA LEU A 94 -7.04 -8.85 -6.45
C LEU A 94 -7.27 -7.40 -5.94
N ASN A 95 -7.56 -7.20 -4.66
CA ASN A 95 -7.92 -5.90 -4.09
C ASN A 95 -7.57 -5.80 -2.59
N PHE A 96 -7.85 -4.65 -2.00
CA PHE A 96 -7.60 -4.36 -0.59
C PHE A 96 -8.26 -5.35 0.37
N GLU A 97 -9.51 -5.74 0.10
CA GLU A 97 -10.27 -6.66 0.97
C GLU A 97 -9.64 -8.04 1.01
N ASP A 98 -9.15 -8.54 -0.12
CA ASP A 98 -8.45 -9.84 -0.18
C ASP A 98 -7.13 -9.80 0.60
N GLU A 99 -6.41 -8.67 0.55
CA GLU A 99 -5.19 -8.50 1.34
C GLU A 99 -5.48 -8.50 2.85
N ILE A 100 -6.59 -7.89 3.29
CA ILE A 100 -7.02 -7.94 4.69
C ILE A 100 -7.34 -9.38 5.12
N ILE A 101 -8.07 -10.13 4.31
CA ILE A 101 -8.41 -11.53 4.60
C ILE A 101 -7.15 -12.39 4.70
N LYS A 102 -6.20 -12.23 3.79
CA LYS A 102 -4.94 -13.00 3.78
C LYS A 102 -4.05 -12.71 5.00
N SER A 103 -4.08 -11.48 5.49
CA SER A 103 -3.18 -11.00 6.54
C SER A 103 -3.76 -11.01 7.94
N THR A 104 -5.02 -11.42 8.12
CA THR A 104 -5.71 -11.48 9.43
C THR A 104 -6.38 -12.84 9.64
N ASP A 105 -7.05 -13.00 10.78
CA ASP A 105 -7.82 -14.21 11.13
C ASP A 105 -9.27 -14.18 10.62
N VAL A 106 -9.69 -13.12 9.92
CA VAL A 106 -11.08 -13.01 9.44
C VAL A 106 -11.31 -13.75 8.12
N SER A 107 -12.51 -14.29 7.95
CA SER A 107 -12.92 -14.97 6.70
C SER A 107 -13.54 -14.02 5.68
N LYS A 108 -13.97 -12.84 6.10
CA LYS A 108 -14.55 -11.78 5.27
C LYS A 108 -14.05 -10.44 5.77
N ALA A 109 -13.72 -9.52 4.87
CA ALA A 109 -13.17 -8.22 5.24
C ALA A 109 -14.07 -7.43 6.22
N GLN A 110 -15.41 -7.50 6.04
CA GLN A 110 -16.35 -6.84 6.94
C GLN A 110 -16.34 -7.38 8.37
N ASP A 111 -15.88 -8.62 8.59
CA ASP A 111 -15.82 -9.21 9.93
C ASP A 111 -14.76 -8.49 10.79
N LEU A 112 -13.72 -7.93 10.15
CA LEU A 112 -12.68 -7.16 10.83
C LEU A 112 -13.28 -6.02 11.66
N THR A 113 -14.22 -5.27 11.10
CA THR A 113 -14.90 -4.13 11.76
C THR A 113 -16.27 -4.46 12.32
N ARG A 114 -16.73 -5.72 12.18
CA ARG A 114 -18.10 -6.17 12.49
C ARG A 114 -19.15 -5.40 11.71
N SER A 115 -18.83 -5.03 10.48
CA SER A 115 -19.71 -4.30 9.57
C SER A 115 -20.70 -5.24 8.87
N ARG A 116 -21.85 -4.71 8.44
CA ARG A 116 -22.90 -5.50 7.78
C ARG A 116 -22.60 -5.85 6.33
N SER A 117 -21.71 -5.09 5.69
CA SER A 117 -21.34 -5.25 4.30
C SER A 117 -19.92 -4.78 4.03
N VAL A 118 -19.35 -5.12 2.87
CA VAL A 118 -18.03 -4.62 2.44
C VAL A 118 -18.03 -3.09 2.31
N SER A 119 -19.11 -2.49 1.81
CA SER A 119 -19.22 -1.02 1.72
C SER A 119 -19.18 -0.37 3.10
N ASN A 120 -19.89 -0.94 4.09
CA ASN A 120 -19.85 -0.47 5.47
C ASN A 120 -18.46 -0.65 6.08
N PHE A 121 -17.79 -1.80 5.81
CA PHE A 121 -16.42 -2.04 6.23
C PHE A 121 -15.47 -0.93 5.75
N LYS A 122 -15.49 -0.60 4.46
CA LYS A 122 -14.67 0.49 3.92
C LYS A 122 -14.91 1.81 4.66
N SER A 123 -16.17 2.17 4.85
CA SER A 123 -16.55 3.39 5.55
C SER A 123 -16.09 3.39 7.02
N ASP A 124 -16.33 2.28 7.74
CA ASP A 124 -15.98 2.16 9.15
C ASP A 124 -14.45 2.14 9.34
N PHE A 125 -13.73 1.38 8.52
CA PHE A 125 -12.26 1.28 8.56
C PHE A 125 -11.59 2.62 8.28
N CYS A 126 -12.03 3.36 7.25
CA CYS A 126 -11.46 4.65 6.88
C CYS A 126 -11.69 5.74 7.95
N ARG A 127 -12.74 5.63 8.77
CA ARG A 127 -13.06 6.61 9.82
C ARG A 127 -12.34 6.38 11.14
N MET A 128 -11.73 5.22 11.31
CA MET A 128 -11.02 4.89 12.56
C MET A 128 -9.85 5.83 12.79
N LYS A 129 -9.56 6.11 14.06
CA LYS A 129 -8.28 6.69 14.42
C LYS A 129 -7.15 5.68 14.23
N VAL A 130 -5.96 6.14 13.91
CA VAL A 130 -4.78 5.28 13.70
C VAL A 130 -4.57 4.31 14.87
N LYS A 131 -4.71 4.77 16.11
CA LYS A 131 -4.57 3.92 17.30
C LYS A 131 -5.62 2.81 17.37
N GLU A 132 -6.87 3.13 17.03
CA GLU A 132 -7.98 2.17 17.00
C GLU A 132 -7.76 1.11 15.92
N CYS A 133 -7.32 1.54 14.72
CA CYS A 133 -6.99 0.65 13.62
C CYS A 133 -5.85 -0.31 14.01
N ARG A 134 -4.78 0.18 14.66
CA ARG A 134 -3.70 -0.67 15.16
C ARG A 134 -4.21 -1.74 16.12
N SER A 135 -4.97 -1.33 17.14
CA SER A 135 -5.53 -2.27 18.12
C SER A 135 -6.49 -3.28 17.50
N LEU A 136 -7.18 -2.88 16.42
CA LEU A 136 -8.04 -3.77 15.65
C LEU A 136 -7.22 -4.83 14.91
N LEU A 137 -6.19 -4.42 14.20
CA LEU A 137 -5.28 -5.31 13.48
C LEU A 137 -4.57 -6.29 14.44
N GLU A 138 -4.09 -5.81 15.59
CA GLU A 138 -3.47 -6.65 16.63
C GLU A 138 -4.45 -7.72 17.16
N ARG A 139 -5.71 -7.36 17.43
CA ARG A 139 -6.75 -8.32 17.89
C ARG A 139 -7.05 -9.40 16.85
N HIS A 140 -6.96 -9.07 15.58
CA HIS A 140 -7.21 -9.97 14.48
C HIS A 140 -5.94 -10.60 13.91
N GLN A 141 -4.88 -10.71 14.74
CA GLN A 141 -3.65 -11.42 14.44
C GLN A 141 -3.00 -10.98 13.11
N PHE A 142 -3.08 -9.68 12.80
CA PHE A 142 -2.51 -9.14 11.56
C PHE A 142 -1.03 -9.50 11.42
N ASP A 143 -0.71 -10.07 10.27
CA ASP A 143 0.63 -10.51 9.91
C ASP A 143 1.16 -9.68 8.72
N VAL A 144 2.14 -8.81 9.00
CA VAL A 144 2.75 -7.94 7.99
C VAL A 144 3.53 -8.70 6.92
N GLU A 145 3.92 -9.94 7.17
CA GLU A 145 4.62 -10.78 6.20
C GLU A 145 3.67 -11.42 5.18
N LYS A 146 2.37 -11.45 5.48
CA LYS A 146 1.33 -12.01 4.59
C LYS A 146 0.70 -10.98 3.68
N ILE A 147 0.63 -9.71 4.13
CA ILE A 147 0.08 -8.67 3.28
C ILE A 147 1.04 -8.37 2.12
N TRP A 148 0.51 -8.16 0.94
CA TRP A 148 1.29 -7.93 -0.30
C TRP A 148 2.33 -9.02 -0.58
N ALA A 149 2.10 -10.26 -0.12
CA ALA A 149 3.03 -11.37 -0.29
C ALA A 149 2.68 -12.29 -1.47
N SER A 150 1.50 -12.12 -2.07
CA SER A 150 1.05 -12.95 -3.18
C SER A 150 1.82 -12.64 -4.47
N ASN A 151 2.03 -13.68 -5.29
CA ASN A 151 2.61 -13.50 -6.60
C ASN A 151 1.71 -12.65 -7.49
N PRO A 152 2.28 -11.77 -8.33
CA PRO A 152 1.51 -10.98 -9.29
C PRO A 152 0.70 -11.87 -10.23
N PRO A 153 -0.53 -11.46 -10.63
CA PRO A 153 -1.24 -12.10 -11.73
C PRO A 153 -0.49 -11.91 -13.06
N SER A 154 -0.81 -12.74 -14.07
CA SER A 154 -0.11 -12.76 -15.36
C SER A 154 0.01 -11.39 -16.04
N ALA A 155 -1.01 -10.55 -15.94
CA ALA A 155 -0.98 -9.19 -16.50
C ALA A 155 0.06 -8.25 -15.84
N PHE A 156 0.61 -8.66 -14.68
CA PHE A 156 1.58 -7.89 -13.87
C PHE A 156 2.86 -8.67 -13.59
N GLU A 157 3.08 -9.83 -14.22
CA GLU A 157 4.21 -10.73 -13.92
C GLU A 157 5.59 -10.12 -14.20
N ASP A 158 5.67 -9.12 -15.08
CA ASP A 158 6.87 -8.34 -15.38
C ASP A 158 7.19 -7.28 -14.30
N LEU A 159 6.26 -7.02 -13.37
CA LEU A 159 6.46 -6.14 -12.25
C LEU A 159 6.84 -6.95 -10.99
N GLU A 160 7.95 -6.57 -10.36
CA GLU A 160 8.35 -7.19 -9.10
C GLU A 160 7.43 -6.74 -7.96
N GLN A 161 6.92 -7.69 -7.16
CA GLN A 161 6.28 -7.40 -5.87
C GLN A 161 7.35 -6.95 -4.87
N GLY A 162 7.34 -5.67 -4.53
CA GLY A 162 8.44 -5.04 -3.80
C GLY A 162 8.16 -4.77 -2.31
N ALA A 163 7.05 -5.25 -1.75
CA ALA A 163 6.63 -4.93 -0.39
C ALA A 163 7.70 -5.24 0.68
N SER A 164 8.46 -6.33 0.51
CA SER A 164 9.56 -6.70 1.42
C SER A 164 10.64 -5.62 1.58
N ARG A 165 10.78 -4.71 0.61
CA ARG A 165 11.74 -3.59 0.66
C ARG A 165 11.29 -2.45 1.57
N ILE A 166 10.03 -2.47 2.00
CA ILE A 166 9.39 -1.44 2.83
C ILE A 166 9.00 -1.98 4.20
N ILE A 167 8.78 -3.29 4.30
CA ILE A 167 8.53 -3.95 5.57
C ILE A 167 9.81 -3.89 6.39
N SER A 168 9.73 -3.21 7.53
CA SER A 168 10.86 -3.03 8.44
C SER A 168 10.81 -4.11 9.52
N VAL A 169 11.05 -5.37 9.14
CA VAL A 169 11.17 -6.45 10.14
C VAL A 169 12.42 -6.16 10.97
N THR A 170 12.23 -5.78 12.21
CA THR A 170 13.33 -5.74 13.18
C THR A 170 13.74 -7.18 13.42
N THR A 171 14.81 -7.63 12.77
CA THR A 171 15.47 -8.90 13.12
C THR A 171 15.78 -8.83 14.62
N LYS A 172 15.10 -9.65 15.42
CA LYS A 172 15.40 -9.85 16.81
C LYS A 172 16.72 -10.60 16.96
#